data_8bd9cd2a8ebedf8155be40706072a41e
#
_entry.id   8bd9cd2a8ebedf8155be40706072a41e
#
_cell.length_a   1.000
_cell.length_b   1.000
_cell.length_c   1.000
_cell.angle_alpha   90.00
_cell.angle_beta   90.00
_cell.angle_gamma   90.00
#
_symmetry.space_group_name_H-M   'P 1'
#
loop_
_entity.id
_entity.type
_entity.pdbx_description
1 polymer ?
#
loop_
_entity_poly.entity_id
_entity_poly.type
_entity_poly.pdbx_seq_one_letter_code
_entity_poly.pdbx_strand_id
1 'polypeptide(L)'
;MNKKCRILLYVLSIVMVAGCITAVARTKGSTPEVKVPGEEPAAVVSGEDTEHAGADSGADRAPAREENETAVETTEAEERTEAAEVAEEAEADGSTTILFTGDVLFANAFKAGYDADGIKGVVAPELLEELRAADILMVNNEFPFSDRGTPMADKQFTFRCSPGYVKALNEMGVDVVSLANNHTLDYGREALSDTFAALDGAGILYGGAGDSAERAKQVQVIEVHGKKYGFIAVSRVVPTADWKVENAVPGLFSCYDTTALVEVIKEARETCDYVAVYPHWGVEYQAYQEANQTQ
;
A
#
# COMPACT_ATOMS: atom_id res chain seq x y z
N MET A 1 -18.30 2.56 -33.07
CA MET A 1 -17.09 3.38 -32.92
C MET A 1 -16.39 2.92 -31.64
N ASN A 2 -15.28 2.20 -31.80
CA ASN A 2 -14.54 1.68 -30.65
C ASN A 2 -13.76 2.83 -29.97
N LYS A 3 -14.25 3.37 -28.86
CA LYS A 3 -13.46 4.23 -28.00
C LYS A 3 -12.44 3.34 -27.26
N LYS A 4 -11.18 3.55 -27.58
CA LYS A 4 -10.08 2.83 -26.92
C LYS A 4 -9.94 3.35 -25.50
N CYS A 5 -10.26 2.54 -24.50
CA CYS A 5 -9.90 2.78 -23.12
C CYS A 5 -8.38 2.57 -23.00
N ARG A 6 -7.61 3.58 -22.60
CA ARG A 6 -6.21 3.44 -22.21
C ARG A 6 -6.19 3.17 -20.71
N ILE A 7 -5.98 1.92 -20.32
CA ILE A 7 -5.63 1.56 -18.94
C ILE A 7 -4.11 1.68 -18.87
N LEU A 8 -3.63 2.68 -18.17
CA LEU A 8 -2.20 2.83 -17.87
C LEU A 8 -1.96 2.09 -16.54
N LEU A 9 -1.41 0.89 -16.61
CA LEU A 9 -1.05 0.11 -15.43
C LEU A 9 0.36 0.53 -14.99
N TYR A 10 0.46 1.31 -13.93
CA TYR A 10 1.70 1.47 -13.17
C TYR A 10 1.65 0.51 -11.97
N VAL A 11 2.47 -0.53 -12.01
CA VAL A 11 2.72 -1.37 -10.83
C VAL A 11 3.92 -0.78 -10.10
N LEU A 12 3.67 0.11 -9.16
CA LEU A 12 4.69 0.61 -8.25
C LEU A 12 4.66 -0.23 -6.98
N SER A 13 5.56 -1.21 -6.86
CA SER A 13 5.76 -1.96 -5.63
C SER A 13 6.57 -1.12 -4.66
N ILE A 14 5.89 -0.37 -3.78
CA ILE A 14 6.54 0.34 -2.68
C ILE A 14 6.66 -0.62 -1.51
N VAL A 15 7.77 -1.35 -1.46
CA VAL A 15 8.20 -2.04 -0.24
C VAL A 15 8.94 -1.03 0.61
N MET A 16 8.25 -0.39 1.57
CA MET A 16 8.93 0.39 2.62
C MET A 16 9.48 -0.57 3.67
N VAL A 17 10.67 -1.13 3.40
CA VAL A 17 11.48 -1.79 4.42
C VAL A 17 12.18 -0.70 5.22
N ALA A 18 11.88 -0.62 6.51
CA ALA A 18 12.61 0.22 7.44
C ALA A 18 14.06 -0.29 7.57
N GLY A 19 15.01 0.49 7.04
CA GLY A 19 16.42 0.33 7.36
C GLY A 19 17.36 0.22 6.16
N CYS A 20 18.18 1.26 6.01
CA CYS A 20 19.37 1.46 5.16
C CYS A 20 19.12 2.26 3.87
N ILE A 21 19.31 3.56 4.02
CA ILE A 21 19.68 4.46 2.92
C ILE A 21 21.10 4.11 2.50
N THR A 22 21.28 3.45 1.36
CA THR A 22 22.55 3.45 0.64
C THR A 22 22.34 4.16 -0.69
N ALA A 23 22.98 5.31 -0.82
CA ALA A 23 23.07 6.07 -2.06
C ALA A 23 23.65 5.19 -3.18
N VAL A 24 22.89 4.95 -4.24
CA VAL A 24 23.42 4.29 -5.45
C VAL A 24 23.97 5.35 -6.38
N ALA A 25 25.30 5.52 -6.34
CA ALA A 25 26.02 6.22 -7.39
C ALA A 25 26.04 5.34 -8.66
N ARG A 26 25.54 5.87 -9.77
CA ARG A 26 25.65 5.23 -11.09
C ARG A 26 27.13 5.14 -11.49
N THR A 27 27.70 3.95 -11.50
CA THR A 27 28.88 3.64 -12.30
C THR A 27 28.57 2.52 -13.29
N LYS A 28 28.86 2.76 -14.55
CA LYS A 28 28.81 1.77 -15.63
C LYS A 28 29.85 0.68 -15.40
N GLY A 29 29.40 -0.59 -15.48
CA GLY A 29 30.29 -1.68 -15.85
C GLY A 29 30.47 -2.78 -14.81
N SER A 30 30.22 -4.01 -15.26
CA SER A 30 30.57 -5.33 -14.74
C SER A 30 29.78 -5.91 -13.56
N THR A 31 29.11 -7.02 -13.85
CA THR A 31 28.50 -7.97 -12.90
C THR A 31 29.55 -8.61 -11.99
N PRO A 32 29.32 -8.68 -10.67
CA PRO A 32 30.01 -9.63 -9.81
C PRO A 32 29.07 -10.74 -9.33
N GLU A 33 29.58 -11.92 -9.38
CA GLU A 33 29.10 -13.18 -8.82
C GLU A 33 28.93 -13.05 -7.29
N VAL A 34 27.71 -13.32 -6.76
CA VAL A 34 27.43 -13.29 -5.33
C VAL A 34 27.66 -14.68 -4.75
N LYS A 35 28.71 -14.82 -3.93
CA LYS A 35 28.87 -15.96 -3.01
C LYS A 35 28.09 -15.69 -1.73
N VAL A 36 27.23 -16.65 -1.35
CA VAL A 36 26.50 -16.69 -0.10
C VAL A 36 27.41 -17.25 1.01
N PRO A 37 27.58 -16.57 2.15
CA PRO A 37 28.20 -17.16 3.36
C PRO A 37 27.11 -17.75 4.27
N GLY A 38 27.46 -18.93 4.85
CA GLY A 38 26.58 -19.71 5.72
C GLY A 38 26.38 -19.10 7.12
N GLU A 39 25.37 -19.68 7.76
CA GLU A 39 24.90 -19.43 9.13
C GLU A 39 25.95 -19.72 10.20
N GLU A 40 26.04 -18.84 11.21
CA GLU A 40 26.30 -19.24 12.61
C GLU A 40 25.69 -18.21 13.58
N PRO A 41 25.22 -18.65 14.78
CA PRO A 41 24.37 -17.84 15.65
C PRO A 41 25.17 -16.95 16.61
N ALA A 42 24.74 -15.71 16.79
CA ALA A 42 25.35 -14.76 17.70
C ALA A 42 24.75 -14.78 19.10
N ALA A 43 25.65 -14.80 20.07
CA ALA A 43 25.45 -14.82 21.51
C ALA A 43 24.95 -13.46 22.04
N VAL A 44 24.18 -13.56 23.14
CA VAL A 44 23.72 -12.49 24.03
C VAL A 44 24.91 -11.91 24.79
N VAL A 45 25.07 -10.57 24.80
CA VAL A 45 25.88 -9.86 25.79
C VAL A 45 25.09 -8.66 26.32
N SER A 46 24.89 -8.68 27.64
CA SER A 46 24.40 -7.62 28.50
C SER A 46 25.57 -6.76 29.02
N GLY A 47 25.31 -5.50 29.34
CA GLY A 47 26.20 -4.68 30.19
C GLY A 47 26.25 -3.21 29.77
N GLU A 48 25.53 -2.37 30.46
CA GLU A 48 25.88 -1.38 31.49
C GLU A 48 26.61 -0.10 31.05
N ASP A 49 25.94 0.99 31.41
CA ASP A 49 26.29 2.39 31.69
C ASP A 49 27.75 2.86 31.69
N THR A 50 27.97 4.05 31.12
CA THR A 50 28.60 5.17 31.89
C THR A 50 28.48 6.51 31.15
N GLU A 51 28.08 7.53 31.92
CA GLU A 51 28.15 8.97 31.64
C GLU A 51 29.61 9.46 31.43
N HIS A 52 29.81 10.46 30.60
CA HIS A 52 30.45 11.72 31.06
C HIS A 52 30.45 12.84 30.01
N ALA A 53 30.26 14.02 30.57
CA ALA A 53 30.20 15.35 30.01
C ALA A 53 31.54 15.88 29.44
N GLY A 54 31.45 16.91 28.63
CA GLY A 54 32.58 17.80 28.37
C GLY A 54 32.42 18.73 27.17
N ALA A 55 32.28 20.02 27.47
CA ALA A 55 32.13 21.17 26.58
C ALA A 55 33.38 21.44 25.70
N ASP A 56 33.28 22.11 24.60
CA ASP A 56 33.60 23.52 24.36
C ASP A 56 33.91 23.82 22.87
N SER A 57 33.33 24.92 22.40
CA SER A 57 33.73 25.98 21.49
C SER A 57 34.53 25.69 20.21
N GLY A 58 34.07 26.35 19.13
CA GLY A 58 34.87 26.71 17.97
C GLY A 58 34.05 27.14 16.77
N ALA A 59 33.74 28.44 16.71
CA ALA A 59 33.21 29.06 15.50
C ALA A 59 34.21 29.05 14.37
N ASP A 60 33.82 28.67 13.18
CA ASP A 60 34.38 29.34 11.99
C ASP A 60 33.36 29.43 10.84
N ARG A 61 33.37 30.56 10.21
CA ARG A 61 32.41 31.11 9.29
C ARG A 61 33.03 31.13 7.91
N ALA A 62 32.35 30.58 6.88
CA ALA A 62 32.45 31.09 5.51
C ALA A 62 31.81 30.11 4.50
N PRO A 63 31.49 30.56 3.28
CA PRO A 63 30.48 31.50 2.87
C PRO A 63 29.38 30.83 2.02
N ALA A 64 28.32 31.58 1.76
CA ALA A 64 27.17 31.30 0.92
C ALA A 64 27.52 30.67 -0.44
N ARG A 65 26.79 29.65 -0.81
CA ARG A 65 26.55 29.22 -2.18
C ARG A 65 25.07 29.49 -2.52
N GLU A 66 24.81 30.69 -2.90
CA GLU A 66 23.68 31.02 -3.78
C GLU A 66 24.07 30.56 -5.18
N GLU A 67 23.46 29.53 -5.71
CA GLU A 67 23.32 29.19 -7.13
C GLU A 67 22.84 27.72 -7.25
N ASN A 68 21.61 27.40 -6.83
CA ASN A 68 20.91 26.19 -7.28
C ASN A 68 19.38 26.19 -7.06
N GLU A 69 18.78 27.31 -6.60
CA GLU A 69 17.32 27.34 -6.39
C GLU A 69 16.54 27.52 -7.69
N THR A 70 17.09 28.17 -8.70
CA THR A 70 16.39 28.45 -9.95
C THR A 70 16.24 27.28 -10.91
N ALA A 71 17.07 26.23 -10.80
CA ALA A 71 16.98 25.06 -11.69
C ALA A 71 15.98 24.01 -11.18
N VAL A 72 15.75 23.95 -9.85
CA VAL A 72 14.77 23.03 -9.24
C VAL A 72 13.35 23.58 -9.42
N GLU A 73 13.15 24.89 -9.23
CA GLU A 73 11.85 25.53 -9.42
C GLU A 73 11.31 25.46 -10.87
N THR A 74 12.21 25.45 -11.87
CA THR A 74 11.79 25.31 -13.28
C THR A 74 11.39 23.89 -13.64
N THR A 75 12.02 22.87 -13.10
CA THR A 75 11.64 21.45 -13.32
C THR A 75 10.32 21.11 -12.64
N GLU A 76 10.11 21.54 -11.41
CA GLU A 76 8.84 21.32 -10.69
C GLU A 76 7.65 22.06 -11.35
N ALA A 77 7.88 23.23 -11.95
CA ALA A 77 6.84 23.95 -12.67
C ALA A 77 6.49 23.30 -14.03
N GLU A 78 7.47 22.72 -14.73
CA GLU A 78 7.27 21.99 -15.99
C GLU A 78 6.56 20.66 -15.74
N GLU A 79 6.92 19.89 -14.73
CA GLU A 79 6.25 18.64 -14.34
C GLU A 79 4.81 18.87 -13.85
N ARG A 80 4.56 19.96 -13.11
CA ARG A 80 3.20 20.39 -12.74
C ARG A 80 2.33 20.73 -13.92
N THR A 81 2.91 21.35 -14.93
CA THR A 81 2.20 21.73 -16.15
C THR A 81 1.86 20.48 -16.96
N GLU A 82 2.78 19.53 -17.06
CA GLU A 82 2.57 18.27 -17.79
C GLU A 82 1.52 17.35 -17.11
N ALA A 83 1.53 17.24 -15.77
CA ALA A 83 0.52 16.49 -15.02
C ALA A 83 -0.88 17.14 -15.14
N ALA A 84 -0.95 18.48 -15.10
CA ALA A 84 -2.21 19.20 -15.28
C ALA A 84 -2.74 19.09 -16.73
N GLU A 85 -1.86 19.15 -17.73
CA GLU A 85 -2.23 18.96 -19.14
C GLU A 85 -2.72 17.52 -19.40
N VAL A 86 -2.08 16.50 -18.80
CA VAL A 86 -2.51 15.10 -18.90
C VAL A 86 -3.89 14.89 -18.25
N ALA A 87 -4.14 15.52 -17.09
CA ALA A 87 -5.43 15.46 -16.43
C ALA A 87 -6.53 16.17 -17.24
N GLU A 88 -6.23 17.33 -17.82
CA GLU A 88 -7.17 18.09 -18.67
C GLU A 88 -7.44 17.37 -20.01
N GLU A 89 -6.43 16.70 -20.60
CA GLU A 89 -6.63 15.84 -21.78
C GLU A 89 -7.47 14.60 -21.44
N ALA A 90 -7.31 14.00 -20.25
CA ALA A 90 -8.07 12.85 -19.81
C ALA A 90 -9.56 13.20 -19.60
N GLU A 91 -9.87 14.36 -19.02
CA GLU A 91 -11.23 14.86 -18.92
C GLU A 91 -11.85 15.15 -20.29
N ALA A 92 -11.05 15.66 -21.22
CA ALA A 92 -11.52 16.04 -22.57
C ALA A 92 -11.84 14.82 -23.44
N ASP A 93 -11.15 13.67 -23.26
CA ASP A 93 -11.36 12.46 -24.04
C ASP A 93 -12.29 11.44 -23.34
N GLY A 94 -12.68 11.70 -22.08
CA GLY A 94 -13.49 10.82 -21.23
C GLY A 94 -12.75 9.54 -20.84
N SER A 95 -11.42 9.57 -20.75
CA SER A 95 -10.61 8.52 -20.15
C SER A 95 -10.75 8.53 -18.63
N THR A 96 -10.39 7.43 -17.98
CA THR A 96 -10.34 7.30 -16.52
C THR A 96 -9.02 6.70 -16.14
N THR A 97 -8.30 7.36 -15.27
CA THR A 97 -7.01 6.91 -14.72
C THR A 97 -7.26 6.14 -13.43
N ILE A 98 -6.89 4.87 -13.40
CA ILE A 98 -6.96 4.03 -12.19
C ILE A 98 -5.55 3.66 -11.81
N LEU A 99 -5.15 4.03 -10.59
CA LEU A 99 -3.86 3.70 -10.04
C LEU A 99 -3.98 2.57 -9.02
N PHE A 100 -3.14 1.56 -9.17
CA PHE A 100 -2.99 0.47 -8.22
C PHE A 100 -1.60 0.54 -7.61
N THR A 101 -1.51 0.53 -6.28
CA THR A 101 -0.24 0.35 -5.58
C THR A 101 -0.13 -1.06 -5.01
N GLY A 102 1.04 -1.43 -4.48
CA GLY A 102 1.22 -2.66 -3.70
C GLY A 102 0.83 -2.46 -2.23
N ASP A 103 1.60 -3.13 -1.35
CA ASP A 103 1.35 -3.19 0.07
C ASP A 103 1.65 -1.85 0.76
N VAL A 104 0.66 -1.32 1.46
CA VAL A 104 0.77 -0.16 2.33
C VAL A 104 0.83 -0.64 3.76
N LEU A 105 1.91 -0.29 4.47
CA LEU A 105 2.14 -0.68 5.84
C LEU A 105 2.54 0.52 6.71
N PHE A 106 1.68 0.87 7.68
CA PHE A 106 1.95 1.95 8.63
C PHE A 106 2.73 1.44 9.86
N ALA A 107 3.98 1.04 9.63
CA ALA A 107 4.89 0.60 10.67
C ALA A 107 5.43 1.79 11.51
N ASN A 108 6.31 1.50 12.51
CA ASN A 108 6.80 2.51 13.44
C ASN A 108 7.52 3.69 12.76
N ALA A 109 8.28 3.44 11.69
CA ALA A 109 8.95 4.50 10.93
C ALA A 109 7.93 5.44 10.24
N PHE A 110 6.86 4.87 9.68
CA PHE A 110 5.76 5.65 9.12
C PHE A 110 5.13 6.53 10.20
N LYS A 111 4.75 5.96 11.36
CA LYS A 111 4.13 6.71 12.46
C LYS A 111 5.02 7.86 12.92
N ALA A 112 6.32 7.61 13.11
CA ALA A 112 7.25 8.64 13.55
C ALA A 112 7.38 9.79 12.54
N GLY A 113 7.48 9.50 11.24
CA GLY A 113 7.52 10.52 10.20
C GLY A 113 6.21 11.30 10.08
N TYR A 114 5.08 10.58 10.12
CA TYR A 114 3.76 11.20 10.04
C TYR A 114 3.45 12.09 11.25
N ASP A 115 3.83 11.68 12.46
CA ASP A 115 3.64 12.49 13.67
C ASP A 115 4.51 13.75 13.67
N ALA A 116 5.65 13.70 12.97
CA ALA A 116 6.56 14.85 12.88
C ALA A 116 6.13 15.88 11.83
N ASP A 117 5.65 15.47 10.66
CA ASP A 117 5.37 16.38 9.53
C ASP A 117 4.18 15.93 8.65
N GLY A 118 3.24 15.17 9.22
CA GLY A 118 2.07 14.68 8.49
C GLY A 118 2.44 13.79 7.32
N ILE A 119 1.61 13.80 6.27
CA ILE A 119 1.83 12.93 5.10
C ILE A 119 3.15 13.23 4.38
N LYS A 120 3.62 14.48 4.40
CA LYS A 120 4.90 14.88 3.78
C LYS A 120 6.13 14.29 4.47
N GLY A 121 6.00 13.92 5.74
CA GLY A 121 7.05 13.23 6.48
C GLY A 121 7.24 11.76 6.09
N VAL A 122 6.34 11.21 5.25
CA VAL A 122 6.32 9.77 4.91
C VAL A 122 6.13 9.46 3.44
N VAL A 123 5.58 10.40 2.67
CA VAL A 123 5.39 10.26 1.22
C VAL A 123 6.03 11.47 0.55
N ALA A 124 6.90 11.23 -0.45
CA ALA A 124 7.51 12.30 -1.21
C ALA A 124 6.45 13.16 -1.91
N PRO A 125 6.61 14.48 -1.98
CA PRO A 125 5.62 15.38 -2.57
C PRO A 125 5.23 14.98 -3.99
N GLU A 126 6.19 14.60 -4.84
CA GLU A 126 5.99 14.22 -6.23
C GLU A 126 5.12 12.96 -6.34
N LEU A 127 5.40 11.95 -5.49
CA LEU A 127 4.58 10.74 -5.42
C LEU A 127 3.17 11.05 -4.91
N LEU A 128 3.05 11.96 -3.94
CA LEU A 128 1.76 12.35 -3.40
C LEU A 128 0.89 13.07 -4.45
N GLU A 129 1.50 13.90 -5.30
CA GLU A 129 0.82 14.54 -6.43
C GLU A 129 0.35 13.49 -7.45
N GLU A 130 1.19 12.52 -7.80
CA GLU A 130 0.83 11.43 -8.73
C GLU A 130 -0.31 10.56 -8.19
N LEU A 131 -0.26 10.19 -6.90
CA LEU A 131 -1.32 9.40 -6.25
C LEU A 131 -2.67 10.13 -6.30
N ARG A 132 -2.67 11.45 -6.03
CA ARG A 132 -3.87 12.28 -5.99
C ARG A 132 -4.41 12.67 -7.37
N ALA A 133 -3.58 12.57 -8.40
CA ALA A 133 -3.99 12.86 -9.77
C ALA A 133 -4.81 11.73 -10.42
N ALA A 134 -4.80 10.53 -9.82
CA ALA A 134 -5.63 9.43 -10.30
C ALA A 134 -7.11 9.69 -10.02
N ASP A 135 -7.99 9.30 -10.95
CA ASP A 135 -9.45 9.31 -10.72
C ASP A 135 -9.88 8.28 -9.68
N ILE A 136 -9.15 7.17 -9.59
CA ILE A 136 -9.36 6.10 -8.60
C ILE A 136 -8.01 5.56 -8.15
N LEU A 137 -7.77 5.58 -6.85
CA LEU A 137 -6.59 4.98 -6.23
C LEU A 137 -6.98 3.79 -5.36
N MET A 138 -6.45 2.59 -5.72
CA MET A 138 -6.60 1.37 -4.93
C MET A 138 -5.28 0.91 -4.36
N VAL A 139 -5.26 0.59 -3.05
CA VAL A 139 -4.07 0.11 -2.33
C VAL A 139 -4.36 -1.18 -1.57
N ASN A 140 -3.32 -1.96 -1.22
CA ASN A 140 -3.45 -3.05 -0.25
C ASN A 140 -3.13 -2.53 1.16
N ASN A 141 -4.14 -2.48 2.04
CA ASN A 141 -3.95 -2.10 3.45
C ASN A 141 -3.54 -3.33 4.26
N GLU A 142 -2.22 -3.50 4.48
CA GLU A 142 -1.65 -4.73 4.99
C GLU A 142 -1.46 -4.73 6.52
N PHE A 143 -2.42 -4.18 7.23
CA PHE A 143 -2.50 -4.17 8.71
C PHE A 143 -3.91 -3.81 9.16
N PRO A 144 -4.33 -4.21 10.37
CA PRO A 144 -5.58 -3.71 10.95
C PRO A 144 -5.40 -2.33 11.59
N PHE A 145 -6.40 -1.47 11.40
CA PHE A 145 -6.58 -0.23 12.17
C PHE A 145 -7.29 -0.55 13.48
N SER A 146 -6.55 -0.67 14.58
CA SER A 146 -7.12 -0.96 15.90
C SER A 146 -6.14 -0.61 17.01
N ASP A 147 -6.66 -0.33 18.19
CA ASP A 147 -5.90 -0.27 19.45
C ASP A 147 -6.19 -1.51 20.32
N ARG A 148 -7.05 -2.44 19.85
CA ARG A 148 -7.52 -3.64 20.56
C ARG A 148 -6.96 -4.92 19.93
N GLY A 149 -7.31 -6.05 20.52
CA GLY A 149 -6.91 -7.38 20.06
C GLY A 149 -5.56 -7.84 20.59
N THR A 150 -5.27 -9.12 20.34
CA THR A 150 -4.03 -9.78 20.76
C THR A 150 -3.28 -10.22 19.50
N PRO A 151 -1.95 -10.02 19.44
CA PRO A 151 -1.17 -10.46 18.30
C PRO A 151 -1.29 -11.98 18.12
N MET A 152 -1.39 -12.41 16.86
CA MET A 152 -1.46 -13.82 16.51
C MET A 152 -0.21 -14.54 17.03
N ALA A 153 -0.42 -15.63 17.78
CA ALA A 153 0.66 -16.48 18.26
C ALA A 153 1.39 -17.14 17.08
N ASP A 154 2.67 -17.42 17.25
CA ASP A 154 3.52 -18.14 16.30
C ASP A 154 3.62 -17.48 14.90
N LYS A 155 3.25 -16.20 14.76
CA LYS A 155 3.47 -15.41 13.56
C LYS A 155 4.65 -14.46 13.78
N GLN A 156 5.67 -14.56 12.90
CA GLN A 156 6.93 -13.81 13.04
C GLN A 156 6.73 -12.29 13.04
N PHE A 157 5.84 -11.82 12.18
CA PHE A 157 5.50 -10.39 12.07
C PHE A 157 4.00 -10.20 12.19
N THR A 158 3.60 -9.33 13.11
CA THR A 158 2.22 -8.87 13.28
C THR A 158 2.19 -7.35 13.27
N PHE A 159 1.27 -6.79 12.49
CA PHE A 159 1.16 -5.35 12.30
C PHE A 159 -0.17 -4.83 12.83
N ARG A 160 -0.13 -3.62 13.38
CA ARG A 160 -1.30 -2.88 13.82
C ARG A 160 -1.00 -1.39 13.83
N CYS A 161 -1.98 -0.59 13.42
CA CYS A 161 -1.92 0.86 13.51
C CYS A 161 -3.16 1.40 14.23
N SER A 162 -3.00 2.46 15.02
CA SER A 162 -4.14 3.11 15.66
C SER A 162 -5.11 3.69 14.62
N PRO A 163 -6.44 3.60 14.84
CA PRO A 163 -7.46 4.09 13.91
C PRO A 163 -7.28 5.56 13.49
N GLY A 164 -6.69 6.39 14.36
CA GLY A 164 -6.42 7.80 14.05
C GLY A 164 -5.52 8.05 12.85
N TYR A 165 -4.74 7.07 12.41
CA TYR A 165 -3.87 7.18 11.23
C TYR A 165 -4.60 6.87 9.90
N VAL A 166 -5.87 6.45 9.93
CA VAL A 166 -6.66 6.24 8.69
C VAL A 166 -6.71 7.49 7.82
N LYS A 167 -6.64 8.68 8.42
CA LYS A 167 -6.58 9.97 7.71
C LYS A 167 -5.41 10.07 6.72
N ALA A 168 -4.30 9.35 6.94
CA ALA A 168 -3.19 9.32 6.02
C ALA A 168 -3.57 8.68 4.67
N LEU A 169 -4.48 7.69 4.66
CA LEU A 169 -5.03 7.16 3.41
C LEU A 169 -5.83 8.23 2.66
N ASN A 170 -6.68 9.01 3.36
CA ASN A 170 -7.40 10.12 2.74
C ASN A 170 -6.46 11.21 2.21
N GLU A 171 -5.38 11.49 2.95
CA GLU A 171 -4.38 12.46 2.52
C GLU A 171 -3.58 11.99 1.29
N MET A 172 -3.47 10.68 1.07
CA MET A 172 -2.92 10.12 -0.16
C MET A 172 -3.91 10.07 -1.33
N GLY A 173 -5.20 10.31 -1.08
CA GLY A 173 -6.24 10.23 -2.10
C GLY A 173 -6.76 8.80 -2.33
N VAL A 174 -6.66 7.90 -1.34
CA VAL A 174 -7.12 6.51 -1.47
C VAL A 174 -8.64 6.42 -1.48
N ASP A 175 -9.19 5.81 -2.52
CA ASP A 175 -10.63 5.58 -2.69
C ASP A 175 -11.07 4.21 -2.21
N VAL A 176 -10.24 3.19 -2.47
CA VAL A 176 -10.58 1.81 -2.13
C VAL A 176 -9.35 1.05 -1.63
N VAL A 177 -9.54 0.22 -0.62
CA VAL A 177 -8.47 -0.65 -0.09
C VAL A 177 -8.82 -2.12 -0.22
N SER A 178 -7.81 -2.94 -0.52
CA SER A 178 -7.88 -4.37 -0.29
C SER A 178 -7.60 -4.67 1.18
N LEU A 179 -8.48 -5.44 1.81
CA LEU A 179 -8.26 -6.07 3.11
C LEU A 179 -8.00 -7.58 2.99
N ALA A 180 -7.91 -8.11 1.77
CA ALA A 180 -7.66 -9.53 1.53
C ALA A 180 -6.15 -9.81 1.51
N ASN A 181 -5.52 -9.91 2.68
CA ASN A 181 -4.08 -10.19 2.82
C ASN A 181 -3.77 -11.01 4.08
N ASN A 182 -2.52 -11.41 4.23
CA ASN A 182 -2.07 -12.25 5.34
C ASN A 182 -1.84 -11.49 6.66
N HIS A 183 -2.10 -10.17 6.72
CA HIS A 183 -1.96 -9.36 7.93
C HIS A 183 -3.28 -8.81 8.48
N THR A 184 -4.37 -8.99 7.78
CA THR A 184 -5.68 -8.41 8.11
C THR A 184 -6.21 -8.83 9.49
N LEU A 185 -5.91 -10.06 9.93
CA LEU A 185 -6.35 -10.60 11.22
C LEU A 185 -5.18 -10.79 12.22
N ASP A 186 -4.09 -10.06 12.05
CA ASP A 186 -2.91 -10.14 12.93
C ASP A 186 -3.24 -9.95 14.41
N TYR A 187 -4.27 -9.16 14.71
CA TYR A 187 -4.76 -8.89 16.06
C TYR A 187 -6.19 -9.41 16.29
N GLY A 188 -6.60 -10.38 15.47
CA GLY A 188 -7.89 -11.05 15.59
C GLY A 188 -9.07 -10.27 15.03
N ARG A 189 -10.27 -10.84 15.22
CA ARG A 189 -11.52 -10.34 14.61
C ARG A 189 -11.99 -9.02 15.22
N GLU A 190 -11.63 -8.75 16.46
CA GLU A 190 -11.92 -7.47 17.12
C GLU A 190 -11.18 -6.32 16.41
N ALA A 191 -9.90 -6.52 16.09
CA ALA A 191 -9.13 -5.54 15.34
C ALA A 191 -9.62 -5.38 13.89
N LEU A 192 -10.10 -6.47 13.27
CA LEU A 192 -10.74 -6.39 11.96
C LEU A 192 -12.03 -5.56 11.99
N SER A 193 -12.86 -5.73 13.02
CA SER A 193 -14.09 -4.93 13.19
C SER A 193 -13.77 -3.44 13.40
N ASP A 194 -12.70 -3.11 14.13
CA ASP A 194 -12.23 -1.73 14.29
C ASP A 194 -11.74 -1.16 12.96
N THR A 195 -11.09 -1.99 12.13
CA THR A 195 -10.63 -1.60 10.79
C THR A 195 -11.81 -1.20 9.90
N PHE A 196 -12.89 -1.98 9.91
CA PHE A 196 -14.11 -1.62 9.18
C PHE A 196 -14.66 -0.28 9.65
N ALA A 197 -14.78 -0.08 10.96
CA ALA A 197 -15.29 1.17 11.52
C ALA A 197 -14.39 2.38 11.19
N ALA A 198 -13.07 2.21 11.16
CA ALA A 198 -12.12 3.26 10.79
C ALA A 198 -12.26 3.64 9.31
N LEU A 199 -12.35 2.68 8.41
CA LEU A 199 -12.50 2.92 6.98
C LEU A 199 -13.87 3.51 6.64
N ASP A 200 -14.96 2.98 7.24
CA ASP A 200 -16.31 3.54 7.11
C ASP A 200 -16.34 5.00 7.57
N GLY A 201 -15.74 5.29 8.73
CA GLY A 201 -15.64 6.65 9.26
C GLY A 201 -14.81 7.61 8.41
N ALA A 202 -13.85 7.08 7.64
CA ALA A 202 -13.02 7.84 6.71
C ALA A 202 -13.65 7.95 5.30
N GLY A 203 -14.74 7.23 5.02
CA GLY A 203 -15.39 7.19 3.71
C GLY A 203 -14.60 6.41 2.65
N ILE A 204 -13.68 5.53 3.07
CA ILE A 204 -12.85 4.72 2.17
C ILE A 204 -13.54 3.37 1.95
N LEU A 205 -13.72 3.00 0.68
CA LEU A 205 -14.27 1.70 0.32
C LEU A 205 -13.27 0.59 0.63
N TYR A 206 -13.78 -0.60 1.01
CA TYR A 206 -12.90 -1.75 1.23
C TYR A 206 -13.54 -3.05 0.75
N GLY A 207 -12.71 -3.93 0.21
CA GLY A 207 -13.11 -5.24 -0.28
C GLY A 207 -12.22 -6.37 0.24
N GLY A 208 -12.67 -7.61 0.05
CA GLY A 208 -11.89 -8.81 0.35
C GLY A 208 -11.89 -9.24 1.81
N ALA A 209 -12.53 -8.49 2.71
CA ALA A 209 -12.84 -8.91 4.07
C ALA A 209 -14.22 -8.39 4.47
N GLY A 210 -14.84 -9.03 5.44
CA GLY A 210 -16.17 -8.66 5.93
C GLY A 210 -16.52 -9.37 7.23
N ASP A 211 -17.59 -8.89 7.87
CA ASP A 211 -18.25 -9.52 9.02
C ASP A 211 -19.09 -10.75 8.63
N SER A 212 -19.33 -10.89 7.34
CA SER A 212 -20.06 -12.01 6.73
C SER A 212 -19.42 -12.37 5.37
N ALA A 213 -19.73 -13.56 4.87
CA ALA A 213 -19.28 -14.02 3.56
C ALA A 213 -19.83 -13.14 2.43
N GLU A 214 -21.02 -12.60 2.58
CA GLU A 214 -21.63 -11.66 1.63
C GLU A 214 -20.83 -10.35 1.59
N ARG A 215 -20.54 -9.75 2.75
CA ARG A 215 -19.80 -8.49 2.84
C ARG A 215 -18.36 -8.64 2.32
N ALA A 216 -17.67 -9.75 2.65
CA ALA A 216 -16.31 -9.99 2.18
C ALA A 216 -16.20 -10.14 0.66
N LYS A 217 -17.25 -10.65 0.00
CA LYS A 217 -17.34 -10.81 -1.46
C LYS A 217 -17.92 -9.60 -2.18
N GLN A 218 -18.36 -8.60 -1.45
CA GLN A 218 -19.02 -7.43 -2.02
C GLN A 218 -18.08 -6.70 -2.99
N VAL A 219 -18.57 -6.48 -4.22
CA VAL A 219 -17.87 -5.66 -5.20
C VAL A 219 -17.96 -4.20 -4.77
N GLN A 220 -16.83 -3.51 -4.70
CA GLN A 220 -16.80 -2.08 -4.45
C GLN A 220 -16.95 -1.37 -5.80
N VAL A 221 -17.94 -0.50 -5.92
CA VAL A 221 -18.25 0.17 -7.20
C VAL A 221 -18.02 1.66 -7.05
N ILE A 222 -17.21 2.21 -7.96
CA ILE A 222 -16.97 3.65 -8.09
C ILE A 222 -17.45 4.07 -9.47
N GLU A 223 -18.17 5.17 -9.53
CA GLU A 223 -18.64 5.75 -10.80
C GLU A 223 -17.83 7.01 -11.11
N VAL A 224 -17.14 6.98 -12.25
CA VAL A 224 -16.33 8.09 -12.77
C VAL A 224 -16.66 8.30 -14.24
N HIS A 225 -16.87 9.55 -14.66
CA HIS A 225 -17.20 9.93 -16.03
C HIS A 225 -18.38 9.13 -16.62
N GLY A 226 -19.37 8.81 -15.77
CA GLY A 226 -20.57 8.05 -16.17
C GLY A 226 -20.32 6.57 -16.46
N LYS A 227 -19.21 6.01 -16.00
CA LYS A 227 -18.88 4.58 -16.08
C LYS A 227 -18.69 4.00 -14.69
N LYS A 228 -19.08 2.75 -14.52
CA LYS A 228 -18.99 2.00 -13.27
C LYS A 228 -17.80 1.07 -13.29
N TYR A 229 -16.94 1.23 -12.30
CA TYR A 229 -15.73 0.43 -12.07
C TYR A 229 -15.93 -0.43 -10.84
N GLY A 230 -15.93 -1.75 -11.01
CA GLY A 230 -16.07 -2.74 -9.93
C GLY A 230 -14.72 -3.25 -9.48
N PHE A 231 -14.46 -3.25 -8.17
CA PHE A 231 -13.23 -3.73 -7.56
C PHE A 231 -13.53 -4.93 -6.67
N ILE A 232 -12.78 -6.02 -6.87
CA ILE A 232 -12.88 -7.27 -6.13
C ILE A 232 -11.50 -7.58 -5.54
N ALA A 233 -11.39 -7.68 -4.22
CA ALA A 233 -10.16 -8.06 -3.56
C ALA A 233 -10.25 -9.50 -3.02
N VAL A 234 -9.18 -10.28 -3.21
CA VAL A 234 -9.11 -11.69 -2.78
C VAL A 234 -7.71 -12.05 -2.30
N SER A 235 -7.60 -13.06 -1.44
CA SER A 235 -6.29 -13.55 -0.99
C SER A 235 -6.11 -15.05 -1.25
N ARG A 236 -4.91 -15.40 -1.71
CA ARG A 236 -4.38 -16.77 -1.73
C ARG A 236 -3.31 -16.98 -0.65
N VAL A 237 -3.01 -15.96 0.15
CA VAL A 237 -2.10 -16.05 1.29
C VAL A 237 -2.92 -15.88 2.57
N VAL A 238 -3.34 -17.01 3.15
CA VAL A 238 -4.19 -17.05 4.34
C VAL A 238 -3.46 -17.89 5.38
N PRO A 239 -2.96 -17.29 6.48
CA PRO A 239 -2.11 -17.99 7.47
C PRO A 239 -2.75 -19.21 8.09
N THR A 240 -4.06 -19.14 8.40
CA THR A 240 -4.83 -20.25 8.96
C THR A 240 -6.21 -20.34 8.33
N ALA A 241 -6.79 -21.54 8.30
CA ALA A 241 -8.08 -21.77 7.63
C ALA A 241 -9.23 -20.97 8.25
N ASP A 242 -9.15 -20.68 9.54
CA ASP A 242 -10.17 -19.91 10.28
C ASP A 242 -10.19 -18.41 9.95
N TRP A 243 -9.19 -17.90 9.23
CA TRP A 243 -9.20 -16.52 8.70
C TRP A 243 -10.16 -16.35 7.53
N LYS A 244 -10.52 -17.44 6.87
CA LYS A 244 -11.51 -17.37 5.78
C LYS A 244 -12.88 -16.99 6.35
N VAL A 245 -13.54 -16.10 5.65
CA VAL A 245 -14.92 -15.76 6.02
C VAL A 245 -15.84 -16.96 5.79
N GLU A 246 -16.58 -17.32 6.83
CA GLU A 246 -17.59 -18.39 6.76
C GLU A 246 -18.85 -17.94 7.48
N ASN A 247 -20.01 -17.99 6.78
CA ASN A 247 -21.31 -17.57 7.32
C ASN A 247 -21.23 -16.14 7.93
N ALA A 248 -21.53 -16.03 9.22
CA ALA A 248 -21.49 -14.77 9.98
C ALA A 248 -20.21 -14.61 10.83
N VAL A 249 -19.11 -15.26 10.44
CA VAL A 249 -17.81 -15.13 11.11
C VAL A 249 -16.94 -14.17 10.30
N PRO A 250 -16.49 -13.04 10.88
CA PRO A 250 -15.63 -12.09 10.19
C PRO A 250 -14.34 -12.72 9.67
N GLY A 251 -13.96 -12.39 8.44
CA GLY A 251 -12.76 -12.96 7.83
C GLY A 251 -12.54 -12.50 6.40
N LEU A 252 -11.67 -13.22 5.70
CA LEU A 252 -11.17 -12.90 4.37
C LEU A 252 -11.91 -13.63 3.25
N PHE A 253 -12.04 -12.99 2.11
CA PHE A 253 -12.40 -13.64 0.85
C PHE A 253 -11.16 -14.34 0.28
N SER A 254 -11.13 -15.66 0.43
CA SER A 254 -10.05 -16.50 -0.07
C SER A 254 -10.31 -16.97 -1.50
N CYS A 255 -9.26 -17.02 -2.34
CA CYS A 255 -9.30 -17.56 -3.70
C CYS A 255 -8.47 -18.84 -3.88
N TYR A 256 -8.27 -19.65 -2.83
CA TYR A 256 -7.73 -21.00 -3.00
C TYR A 256 -8.65 -21.87 -3.85
N ASP A 257 -9.97 -21.75 -3.67
CA ASP A 257 -10.99 -22.19 -4.59
C ASP A 257 -11.55 -20.95 -5.33
N THR A 258 -11.38 -20.93 -6.64
CA THR A 258 -11.77 -19.79 -7.47
C THR A 258 -13.25 -19.77 -7.85
N THR A 259 -14.04 -20.80 -7.48
CA THR A 259 -15.44 -20.92 -7.87
C THR A 259 -16.25 -19.69 -7.47
N ALA A 260 -16.17 -19.29 -6.20
CA ALA A 260 -16.89 -18.11 -5.70
C ALA A 260 -16.38 -16.81 -6.33
N LEU A 261 -15.08 -16.69 -6.59
CA LEU A 261 -14.53 -15.52 -7.28
C LEU A 261 -15.06 -15.38 -8.70
N VAL A 262 -15.14 -16.48 -9.44
CA VAL A 262 -15.68 -16.48 -10.82
C VAL A 262 -17.16 -16.07 -10.83
N GLU A 263 -17.95 -16.49 -9.84
CA GLU A 263 -19.34 -16.06 -9.69
C GLU A 263 -19.45 -14.56 -9.44
N VAL A 264 -18.69 -14.03 -8.48
CA VAL A 264 -18.65 -12.59 -8.17
C VAL A 264 -18.22 -11.77 -9.40
N ILE A 265 -17.22 -12.22 -10.16
CA ILE A 265 -16.79 -11.54 -11.39
C ILE A 265 -17.94 -11.51 -12.42
N LYS A 266 -18.66 -12.61 -12.60
CA LYS A 266 -19.79 -12.66 -13.55
C LYS A 266 -20.88 -11.68 -13.16
N GLU A 267 -21.28 -11.67 -11.88
CA GLU A 267 -22.29 -10.75 -11.35
C GLU A 267 -21.85 -9.29 -11.48
N ALA A 268 -20.58 -8.99 -11.15
CA ALA A 268 -20.03 -7.64 -11.30
C ALA A 268 -20.08 -7.14 -12.75
N ARG A 269 -19.81 -8.01 -13.71
CA ARG A 269 -19.85 -7.67 -15.14
C ARG A 269 -21.24 -7.40 -15.71
N GLU A 270 -22.31 -7.76 -14.99
CA GLU A 270 -23.68 -7.42 -15.36
C GLU A 270 -24.02 -5.96 -14.99
N THR A 271 -23.31 -5.38 -14.02
CA THR A 271 -23.64 -4.07 -13.44
C THR A 271 -22.54 -3.03 -13.58
N CYS A 272 -21.31 -3.44 -13.90
CA CYS A 272 -20.16 -2.57 -14.06
C CYS A 272 -19.64 -2.59 -15.49
N ASP A 273 -19.18 -1.43 -15.98
CA ASP A 273 -18.54 -1.32 -17.30
C ASP A 273 -17.14 -1.98 -17.30
N TYR A 274 -16.45 -1.89 -16.18
CA TYR A 274 -15.12 -2.47 -15.95
C TYR A 274 -15.07 -3.18 -14.61
N VAL A 275 -14.35 -4.30 -14.56
CA VAL A 275 -14.13 -5.06 -13.33
C VAL A 275 -12.64 -5.33 -13.17
N ALA A 276 -12.08 -4.90 -12.04
CA ALA A 276 -10.72 -5.18 -11.62
C ALA A 276 -10.74 -6.20 -10.48
N VAL A 277 -9.85 -7.20 -10.56
CA VAL A 277 -9.60 -8.16 -9.49
C VAL A 277 -8.22 -7.87 -8.92
N TYR A 278 -8.15 -7.68 -7.61
CA TYR A 278 -6.92 -7.38 -6.87
C TYR A 278 -6.56 -8.59 -5.99
N PRO A 279 -5.71 -9.51 -6.47
CA PRO A 279 -5.32 -10.69 -5.73
C PRO A 279 -4.06 -10.42 -4.91
N HIS A 280 -4.09 -10.79 -3.62
CA HIS A 280 -2.91 -10.90 -2.76
C HIS A 280 -2.43 -12.35 -2.79
N TRP A 281 -1.33 -12.60 -3.51
CA TRP A 281 -0.82 -13.94 -3.79
C TRP A 281 0.68 -13.96 -4.05
N GLY A 282 1.25 -15.15 -4.22
CA GLY A 282 2.67 -15.35 -4.49
C GLY A 282 3.44 -15.81 -3.25
N VAL A 283 4.75 -15.94 -3.41
CA VAL A 283 5.70 -16.30 -2.36
C VAL A 283 6.67 -15.15 -2.15
N GLU A 284 6.82 -14.73 -0.89
CA GLU A 284 7.77 -13.67 -0.52
C GLU A 284 9.18 -13.97 -1.06
N TYR A 285 9.90 -12.90 -1.44
CA TYR A 285 11.28 -12.94 -1.95
C TYR A 285 11.47 -13.74 -3.25
N GLN A 286 10.40 -14.14 -3.93
CA GLN A 286 10.49 -14.76 -5.25
C GLN A 286 10.34 -13.70 -6.36
N ALA A 287 11.31 -13.69 -7.30
CA ALA A 287 11.29 -12.77 -8.43
C ALA A 287 10.35 -13.20 -9.58
N TYR A 288 9.85 -14.43 -9.53
CA TYR A 288 9.03 -15.01 -10.59
C TYR A 288 7.70 -15.50 -10.04
N GLN A 289 6.68 -15.44 -10.88
CA GLN A 289 5.34 -15.92 -10.58
C GLN A 289 5.32 -17.44 -10.35
N GLU A 290 4.43 -17.89 -9.47
CA GLU A 290 4.12 -19.30 -9.31
C GLU A 290 3.17 -19.82 -10.40
N ALA A 291 3.13 -21.16 -10.56
CA ALA A 291 2.22 -21.81 -11.49
C ALA A 291 0.73 -21.43 -11.28
N ASN A 292 0.34 -21.18 -10.04
CA ASN A 292 -1.02 -20.77 -9.67
C ASN A 292 -1.38 -19.35 -10.15
N GLN A 293 -0.39 -18.52 -10.45
CA GLN A 293 -0.59 -17.14 -10.93
C GLN A 293 -0.72 -17.08 -12.46
N THR A 294 -0.46 -18.18 -13.15
CA THR A 294 -0.45 -18.29 -14.62
C THR A 294 -1.52 -19.23 -15.18
N GLN A 295 -2.27 -19.91 -14.32
CA GLN A 295 -3.40 -20.78 -14.69
C GLN A 295 -4.70 -19.98 -14.77
#